data_2d58ee2d2aff001aeb5e7a98f378ba84
#
_entry.id   2d58ee2d2aff001aeb5e7a98f378ba84
#
_cell.length_a   1.000
_cell.length_b   1.000
_cell.length_c   1.000
_cell.angle_alpha   90.00
_cell.angle_beta   90.00
_cell.angle_gamma   90.00
#
_symmetry.space_group_name_H-M   'P 1'
#
loop_
_entity.id
_entity.type
_entity.pdbx_description
1 polymer ?
#
loop_
_entity_poly.entity_id
_entity_poly.type
_entity_poly.pdbx_seq_one_letter_code
_entity_poly.pdbx_strand_id
1 'polypeptide(L)'
;EVVDGVSERGGFPVIQKKMRQWCLRVSAYAQRLLDGLDTIDWTESLKETQKNWIGRSEGAEIEFKVKDSDLEFTIFTTRADTMFGVTFMVLAPESELVQQLTTDTQKDEVNAYLERTKKRTERERIADRSVTGVFSGSYAINPFTGEAVPIWISDYVLAGYGTGAIMAVPAHDSRDYAFAKHFGLEIRPLVEGCDVSEESFDAKEGIVCIKEAIAATKKYVKEHNLGRVKVNFRLRDAIFSRQRYWGEPFPVYYKNGMPYMIDSSKLPLELPEVAKFLPTETGEPPLGHATKWAWDVEKGE
;
A
#
# COMPACT_ATOMS: atom_id res chain seq x y z
N GLU A 1 -5.16 -14.92 14.06
CA GLU A 1 -6.22 -14.59 13.09
C GLU A 1 -7.19 -13.59 13.70
N VAL A 2 -7.88 -12.83 12.86
CA VAL A 2 -8.86 -11.79 13.26
C VAL A 2 -10.18 -12.15 12.59
N VAL A 3 -11.24 -12.22 13.37
CA VAL A 3 -12.61 -12.47 12.92
C VAL A 3 -13.49 -11.40 13.53
N ASP A 4 -14.27 -10.71 12.72
CA ASP A 4 -15.19 -9.64 13.14
C ASP A 4 -14.53 -8.54 14.01
N GLY A 5 -13.28 -8.19 13.68
CA GLY A 5 -12.50 -7.17 14.40
C GLY A 5 -11.94 -7.60 15.74
N VAL A 6 -12.06 -8.87 16.11
CA VAL A 6 -11.50 -9.42 17.35
C VAL A 6 -10.51 -10.56 17.05
N SER A 7 -9.57 -10.80 17.97
CA SER A 7 -8.66 -11.95 17.88
C SER A 7 -9.44 -13.25 18.02
N GLU A 8 -9.19 -14.21 17.14
CA GLU A 8 -9.80 -15.56 17.20
C GLU A 8 -9.56 -16.24 18.56
N ARG A 9 -8.40 -16.00 19.15
CA ARG A 9 -8.07 -16.49 20.49
C ARG A 9 -8.20 -15.39 21.52
N GLY A 10 -9.22 -15.48 22.37
CA GLY A 10 -9.45 -14.58 23.48
C GLY A 10 -10.44 -13.44 23.22
N GLY A 11 -10.90 -13.24 21.99
CA GLY A 11 -11.92 -12.24 21.66
C GLY A 11 -11.52 -10.78 21.91
N PHE A 12 -10.21 -10.49 21.93
CA PHE A 12 -9.73 -9.13 22.17
C PHE A 12 -9.90 -8.26 20.91
N PRO A 13 -10.32 -6.99 21.06
CA PRO A 13 -10.40 -6.07 19.94
C PRO A 13 -9.04 -5.92 19.24
N VAL A 14 -9.05 -6.00 17.90
CA VAL A 14 -7.84 -5.82 17.08
C VAL A 14 -7.99 -4.55 16.27
N ILE A 15 -6.96 -3.71 16.30
CA ILE A 15 -6.90 -2.46 15.54
C ILE A 15 -5.65 -2.44 14.68
N GLN A 16 -5.72 -1.73 13.56
CA GLN A 16 -4.54 -1.42 12.77
C GLN A 16 -3.73 -0.33 13.47
N LYS A 17 -2.44 -0.60 13.71
CA LYS A 17 -1.52 0.30 14.40
C LYS A 17 -0.19 0.35 13.65
N LYS A 18 0.34 1.56 13.44
CA LYS A 18 1.72 1.72 12.97
C LYS A 18 2.68 1.32 14.09
N MET A 19 3.56 0.39 13.80
CA MET A 19 4.56 -0.12 14.74
C MET A 19 5.93 -0.15 14.08
N ARG A 20 6.97 0.20 14.84
CA ARG A 20 8.35 -0.03 14.41
C ARG A 20 8.65 -1.52 14.56
N GLN A 21 9.04 -2.16 13.47
CA GLN A 21 9.32 -3.59 13.45
C GLN A 21 10.57 -3.89 12.62
N TRP A 22 11.28 -4.95 13.00
CA TRP A 22 12.34 -5.51 12.17
C TRP A 22 11.74 -6.24 10.99
N CYS A 23 12.23 -5.91 9.79
CA CYS A 23 11.82 -6.53 8.54
C CYS A 23 13.03 -7.06 7.79
N LEU A 24 12.88 -8.22 7.18
CA LEU A 24 13.81 -8.72 6.17
C LEU A 24 13.42 -8.08 4.84
N ARG A 25 14.33 -7.33 4.22
CA ARG A 25 14.09 -6.66 2.95
C ARG A 25 14.10 -7.67 1.80
N VAL A 26 13.10 -8.54 1.75
CA VAL A 26 12.94 -9.56 0.71
C VAL A 26 12.71 -8.92 -0.65
N SER A 27 12.05 -7.77 -0.70
CA SER A 27 11.82 -7.00 -1.92
C SER A 27 13.12 -6.61 -2.66
N ALA A 28 14.23 -6.41 -1.94
CA ALA A 28 15.53 -6.14 -2.55
C ALA A 28 16.08 -7.32 -3.37
N TYR A 29 15.57 -8.52 -3.14
CA TYR A 29 15.96 -9.74 -3.85
C TYR A 29 14.95 -10.15 -4.93
N ALA A 30 13.87 -9.41 -5.12
CA ALA A 30 12.77 -9.80 -5.99
C ALA A 30 13.21 -10.08 -7.43
N GLN A 31 14.04 -9.21 -8.03
CA GLN A 31 14.57 -9.47 -9.38
C GLN A 31 15.49 -10.69 -9.42
N ARG A 32 16.38 -10.83 -8.43
CA ARG A 32 17.29 -11.99 -8.33
C ARG A 32 16.51 -13.30 -8.16
N LEU A 33 15.40 -13.29 -7.43
CA LEU A 33 14.52 -14.45 -7.30
C LEU A 33 13.88 -14.83 -8.65
N LEU A 34 13.44 -13.83 -9.44
CA LEU A 34 12.91 -14.07 -10.78
C LEU A 34 13.97 -14.67 -11.70
N ASP A 35 15.16 -14.07 -11.75
CA ASP A 35 16.26 -14.55 -12.59
C ASP A 35 16.68 -15.97 -12.20
N GLY A 36 16.61 -16.30 -10.89
CA GLY A 36 16.91 -17.63 -10.38
C GLY A 36 15.94 -18.71 -10.83
N LEU A 37 14.70 -18.39 -11.21
CA LEU A 37 13.73 -19.37 -11.71
C LEU A 37 14.17 -20.02 -13.03
N ASP A 38 14.99 -19.35 -13.81
CA ASP A 38 15.50 -19.88 -15.08
C ASP A 38 16.62 -20.92 -14.88
N THR A 39 17.21 -20.96 -13.68
CA THR A 39 18.35 -21.84 -13.34
C THR A 39 17.93 -23.13 -12.65
N ILE A 40 16.66 -23.28 -12.30
CA ILE A 40 16.15 -24.43 -11.56
C ILE A 40 15.24 -25.31 -12.40
N ASP A 41 15.30 -26.63 -12.16
CA ASP A 41 14.49 -27.63 -12.85
C ASP A 41 13.11 -27.78 -12.16
N TRP A 42 12.27 -26.77 -12.33
CA TRP A 42 10.89 -26.77 -11.88
C TRP A 42 9.93 -26.79 -13.07
N THR A 43 8.72 -27.28 -12.83
CA THR A 43 7.66 -27.22 -13.83
C THR A 43 7.30 -25.76 -14.14
N GLU A 44 6.90 -25.50 -15.40
CA GLU A 44 6.51 -24.15 -15.81
C GLU A 44 5.34 -23.60 -14.98
N SER A 45 4.38 -24.43 -14.60
CA SER A 45 3.26 -24.03 -13.73
C SER A 45 3.73 -23.51 -12.38
N LEU A 46 4.75 -24.15 -11.78
CA LEU A 46 5.31 -23.71 -10.51
C LEU A 46 6.12 -22.42 -10.67
N LYS A 47 6.90 -22.31 -11.75
CA LYS A 47 7.62 -21.08 -12.09
C LYS A 47 6.67 -19.91 -12.29
N GLU A 48 5.57 -20.09 -13.00
CA GLU A 48 4.55 -19.06 -13.20
C GLU A 48 3.87 -18.66 -11.87
N THR A 49 3.61 -19.62 -10.99
CA THR A 49 3.09 -19.31 -9.65
C THR A 49 4.04 -18.43 -8.87
N GLN A 50 5.37 -18.73 -8.92
CA GLN A 50 6.39 -17.89 -8.26
C GLN A 50 6.52 -16.52 -8.91
N LYS A 51 6.53 -16.43 -10.24
CA LYS A 51 6.56 -15.15 -10.97
C LYS A 51 5.37 -14.27 -10.58
N ASN A 52 4.17 -14.86 -10.52
CA ASN A 52 2.95 -14.17 -10.11
C ASN A 52 2.98 -13.72 -8.64
N TRP A 53 3.58 -14.52 -7.76
CA TRP A 53 3.79 -14.16 -6.35
C TRP A 53 4.75 -12.98 -6.19
N ILE A 54 5.89 -13.01 -6.87
CA ILE A 54 6.86 -11.92 -6.88
C ILE A 54 6.26 -10.67 -7.54
N GLY A 55 5.51 -10.86 -8.62
CA GLY A 55 4.64 -9.85 -9.23
C GLY A 55 5.43 -8.63 -9.72
N ARG A 56 6.41 -8.85 -10.61
CA ARG A 56 7.12 -7.75 -11.27
C ARG A 56 6.18 -6.99 -12.19
N SER A 57 6.12 -5.69 -12.01
CA SER A 57 5.41 -4.79 -12.90
C SER A 57 6.29 -3.60 -13.26
N GLU A 58 6.18 -3.13 -14.49
CA GLU A 58 6.86 -1.93 -14.95
C GLU A 58 5.83 -0.87 -15.30
N GLY A 59 5.97 0.29 -14.67
CA GLY A 59 5.03 1.39 -14.81
C GLY A 59 5.73 2.74 -14.78
N ALA A 60 4.94 3.77 -14.57
CA ALA A 60 5.41 5.13 -14.33
C ALA A 60 4.96 5.61 -12.94
N GLU A 61 5.85 6.24 -12.22
CA GLU A 61 5.51 7.14 -11.13
C GLU A 61 5.24 8.51 -11.75
N ILE A 62 4.10 9.08 -11.46
CA ILE A 62 3.64 10.36 -12.01
C ILE A 62 3.27 11.28 -10.86
N GLU A 63 3.74 12.51 -10.93
CA GLU A 63 3.52 13.53 -9.90
C GLU A 63 2.27 14.34 -10.21
N PHE A 64 1.39 14.49 -9.22
CA PHE A 64 0.20 15.29 -9.24
C PHE A 64 0.32 16.45 -8.26
N LYS A 65 0.09 17.65 -8.73
CA LYS A 65 -0.01 18.84 -7.88
C LYS A 65 -1.42 18.95 -7.32
N VAL A 66 -1.53 19.39 -6.08
CA VAL A 66 -2.82 19.69 -5.47
C VAL A 66 -3.22 21.12 -5.86
N LYS A 67 -4.45 21.27 -6.32
CA LYS A 67 -4.99 22.56 -6.72
C LYS A 67 -4.98 23.53 -5.53
N ASP A 68 -4.58 24.77 -5.78
CA ASP A 68 -4.54 25.87 -4.78
C ASP A 68 -3.66 25.56 -3.55
N SER A 69 -2.60 24.72 -3.71
CA SER A 69 -1.70 24.30 -2.67
C SER A 69 -0.30 24.04 -3.23
N ASP A 70 0.73 24.10 -2.37
CA ASP A 70 2.10 23.68 -2.70
C ASP A 70 2.32 22.17 -2.53
N LEU A 71 1.28 21.44 -2.13
CA LEU A 71 1.36 19.99 -1.94
C LEU A 71 1.38 19.27 -3.29
N GLU A 72 2.15 18.22 -3.33
CA GLU A 72 2.19 17.29 -4.45
C GLU A 72 2.26 15.84 -3.93
N PHE A 73 1.81 14.90 -4.73
CA PHE A 73 1.91 13.49 -4.42
C PHE A 73 2.13 12.66 -5.68
N THR A 74 2.75 11.51 -5.50
CA THR A 74 3.10 10.60 -6.59
C THR A 74 2.16 9.40 -6.61
N ILE A 75 1.72 9.01 -7.81
CA ILE A 75 1.04 7.73 -8.04
C ILE A 75 1.95 6.79 -8.83
N PHE A 76 1.68 5.49 -8.74
CA PHE A 76 2.28 4.49 -9.62
C PHE A 76 1.21 3.85 -10.48
N THR A 77 1.44 3.82 -11.81
CA THR A 77 0.54 3.16 -12.74
C THR A 77 1.29 2.34 -13.77
N THR A 78 0.76 1.16 -14.10
CA THR A 78 1.21 0.36 -15.25
C THR A 78 0.54 0.80 -16.55
N ARG A 79 -0.52 1.62 -16.45
CA ARG A 79 -1.38 2.10 -17.52
C ARG A 79 -1.26 3.61 -17.69
N ALA A 80 -0.03 4.11 -17.83
CA ALA A 80 0.21 5.52 -18.07
C ALA A 80 -0.48 6.06 -19.35
N ASP A 81 -0.78 5.19 -20.30
CA ASP A 81 -1.53 5.47 -21.54
C ASP A 81 -2.95 5.98 -21.27
N THR A 82 -3.54 5.66 -20.12
CA THR A 82 -4.91 6.08 -19.77
C THR A 82 -5.00 7.42 -19.04
N MET A 83 -3.90 8.15 -18.88
CA MET A 83 -3.84 9.42 -18.14
C MET A 83 -4.83 10.49 -18.62
N PHE A 84 -5.17 10.49 -19.89
CA PHE A 84 -6.15 11.44 -20.47
C PHE A 84 -7.59 11.15 -20.04
N GLY A 85 -7.88 9.94 -19.54
CA GLY A 85 -9.19 9.51 -19.07
C GLY A 85 -9.35 9.56 -17.55
N VAL A 86 -8.37 10.11 -16.85
CA VAL A 86 -8.44 10.28 -15.38
C VAL A 86 -9.49 11.32 -15.04
N THR A 87 -10.48 10.93 -14.27
CA THR A 87 -11.58 11.81 -13.85
C THR A 87 -11.64 12.02 -12.33
N PHE A 88 -10.95 11.21 -11.56
CA PHE A 88 -10.76 11.41 -10.12
C PHE A 88 -9.51 10.70 -9.62
N MET A 89 -9.08 11.03 -8.40
CA MET A 89 -8.00 10.38 -7.67
C MET A 89 -8.56 9.68 -6.44
N VAL A 90 -7.91 8.60 -6.00
CA VAL A 90 -8.34 7.90 -4.79
C VAL A 90 -7.15 7.60 -3.89
N LEU A 91 -7.31 7.93 -2.61
CA LEU A 91 -6.35 7.65 -1.56
C LEU A 91 -6.79 6.45 -0.72
N ALA A 92 -5.84 5.65 -0.31
CA ALA A 92 -6.07 4.66 0.74
C ALA A 92 -6.38 5.35 2.08
N PRO A 93 -7.32 4.83 2.90
CA PRO A 93 -7.67 5.43 4.18
C PRO A 93 -6.48 5.59 5.15
N GLU A 94 -5.48 4.72 5.04
CA GLU A 94 -4.27 4.71 5.87
C GLU A 94 -3.17 5.66 5.37
N SER A 95 -3.37 6.32 4.21
CA SER A 95 -2.39 7.23 3.64
C SER A 95 -2.21 8.48 4.50
N GLU A 96 -0.97 8.90 4.69
CA GLU A 96 -0.66 10.16 5.40
C GLU A 96 -1.19 11.39 4.66
N LEU A 97 -1.39 11.28 3.36
CA LEU A 97 -1.97 12.34 2.52
C LEU A 97 -3.40 12.67 2.91
N VAL A 98 -4.15 11.73 3.48
CA VAL A 98 -5.55 11.94 3.86
C VAL A 98 -5.69 13.13 4.81
N GLN A 99 -4.84 13.22 5.83
CA GLN A 99 -4.89 14.33 6.79
C GLN A 99 -4.49 15.67 6.16
N GLN A 100 -3.59 15.65 5.18
CA GLN A 100 -3.09 16.85 4.52
C GLN A 100 -4.06 17.38 3.45
N LEU A 101 -4.82 16.48 2.83
CA LEU A 101 -5.71 16.80 1.71
C LEU A 101 -7.18 16.88 2.10
N THR A 102 -7.51 16.65 3.36
CA THR A 102 -8.88 16.83 3.87
C THR A 102 -9.12 18.28 4.23
N THR A 103 -10.09 18.91 3.59
CA THR A 103 -10.51 20.27 3.93
C THR A 103 -11.30 20.31 5.24
N ASP A 104 -11.32 21.46 5.90
CA ASP A 104 -12.04 21.62 7.18
C ASP A 104 -13.54 21.28 7.04
N THR A 105 -14.13 21.57 5.89
CA THR A 105 -15.55 21.26 5.62
C THR A 105 -15.85 19.77 5.50
N GLN A 106 -14.85 18.95 5.12
CA GLN A 106 -15.00 17.50 4.95
C GLN A 106 -14.47 16.69 6.12
N LYS A 107 -13.86 17.36 7.09
CA LYS A 107 -13.11 16.71 8.18
C LYS A 107 -13.94 15.72 9.01
N ASP A 108 -15.18 16.08 9.34
CA ASP A 108 -16.04 15.23 10.16
C ASP A 108 -16.46 13.97 9.39
N GLU A 109 -16.84 14.12 8.13
CA GLU A 109 -17.24 13.01 7.27
C GLU A 109 -16.07 12.07 6.97
N VAL A 110 -14.88 12.63 6.69
CA VAL A 110 -13.66 11.86 6.48
C VAL A 110 -13.28 11.09 7.75
N ASN A 111 -13.28 11.74 8.93
CA ASN A 111 -12.97 11.07 10.18
C ASN A 111 -13.94 9.92 10.49
N ALA A 112 -15.23 10.13 10.28
CA ALA A 112 -16.24 9.06 10.45
C ALA A 112 -15.97 7.88 9.48
N TYR A 113 -15.57 8.16 8.24
CA TYR A 113 -15.20 7.13 7.27
C TYR A 113 -13.95 6.36 7.73
N LEU A 114 -12.91 7.06 8.17
CA LEU A 114 -11.67 6.43 8.65
C LEU A 114 -11.90 5.52 9.86
N GLU A 115 -12.72 5.95 10.82
CA GLU A 115 -13.03 5.12 12.00
C GLU A 115 -13.79 3.83 11.62
N ARG A 116 -14.62 3.89 10.59
CA ARG A 116 -15.31 2.69 10.06
C ARG A 116 -14.33 1.75 9.36
N THR A 117 -13.44 2.28 8.54
CA THR A 117 -12.51 1.47 7.74
C THR A 117 -11.37 0.84 8.56
N LYS A 118 -10.94 1.47 9.66
CA LYS A 118 -9.91 0.92 10.59
C LYS A 118 -10.24 -0.46 11.14
N LYS A 119 -11.53 -0.81 11.20
CA LYS A 119 -12.00 -2.09 11.73
C LYS A 119 -11.94 -3.23 10.70
N ARG A 120 -11.70 -2.90 9.43
CA ARG A 120 -11.69 -3.86 8.32
C ARG A 120 -10.27 -4.30 7.97
N THR A 121 -10.07 -5.60 7.82
CA THR A 121 -8.82 -6.16 7.34
C THR A 121 -8.67 -5.98 5.83
N GLU A 122 -7.43 -6.00 5.30
CA GLU A 122 -7.20 -5.98 3.84
C GLU A 122 -7.94 -7.13 3.13
N ARG A 123 -8.01 -8.31 3.75
CA ARG A 123 -8.68 -9.48 3.19
C ARG A 123 -10.18 -9.25 3.03
N GLU A 124 -10.83 -8.69 4.05
CA GLU A 124 -12.25 -8.32 4.00
C GLU A 124 -12.51 -7.27 2.92
N ARG A 125 -11.64 -6.27 2.82
CA ARG A 125 -11.73 -5.20 1.81
C ARG A 125 -11.60 -5.74 0.37
N ILE A 126 -10.72 -6.71 0.14
CA ILE A 126 -10.54 -7.35 -1.18
C ILE A 126 -11.74 -8.24 -1.51
N ALA A 127 -12.32 -8.91 -0.52
CA ALA A 127 -13.46 -9.82 -0.72
C ALA A 127 -14.79 -9.07 -0.90
N ASP A 128 -14.94 -7.92 -0.26
CA ASP A 128 -16.14 -7.08 -0.33
C ASP A 128 -16.11 -6.22 -1.60
N ARG A 129 -17.14 -6.33 -2.39
CA ARG A 129 -17.33 -5.56 -3.63
C ARG A 129 -18.23 -4.33 -3.44
N SER A 130 -18.63 -4.03 -2.20
CA SER A 130 -19.40 -2.82 -1.91
C SER A 130 -18.59 -1.57 -2.24
N VAL A 131 -19.24 -0.60 -2.84
CA VAL A 131 -18.62 0.68 -3.17
C VAL A 131 -18.79 1.62 -1.99
N THR A 132 -17.68 2.05 -1.40
CA THR A 132 -17.67 3.02 -0.30
C THR A 132 -16.58 4.07 -0.54
N GLY A 133 -16.79 5.28 -0.06
CA GLY A 133 -15.81 6.36 -0.18
C GLY A 133 -16.32 7.66 0.40
N VAL A 134 -15.41 8.62 0.50
CA VAL A 134 -15.71 9.98 0.96
C VAL A 134 -14.86 10.98 0.18
N PHE A 135 -15.42 12.13 -0.15
CA PHE A 135 -14.69 13.21 -0.81
C PHE A 135 -13.79 13.94 0.18
N SER A 136 -12.55 14.21 -0.19
CA SER A 136 -11.60 14.92 0.69
C SER A 136 -11.81 16.44 0.76
N GLY A 137 -12.53 17.01 -0.21
CA GLY A 137 -12.66 18.45 -0.42
C GLY A 137 -11.58 19.05 -1.33
N SER A 138 -10.53 18.31 -1.63
CA SER A 138 -9.41 18.77 -2.45
C SER A 138 -9.43 18.21 -3.87
N TYR A 139 -8.68 18.86 -4.76
CA TYR A 139 -8.53 18.49 -6.15
C TYR A 139 -7.05 18.33 -6.52
N ALA A 140 -6.75 17.41 -7.41
CA ALA A 140 -5.43 17.25 -8.01
C ALA A 140 -5.45 17.78 -9.44
N ILE A 141 -4.33 18.29 -9.93
CA ILE A 141 -4.17 18.72 -11.31
C ILE A 141 -3.59 17.56 -12.12
N ASN A 142 -4.33 17.10 -13.11
CA ASN A 142 -3.82 16.10 -14.05
C ASN A 142 -2.68 16.70 -14.89
N PRO A 143 -1.44 16.20 -14.79
CA PRO A 143 -0.30 16.81 -15.47
C PRO A 143 -0.33 16.67 -16.99
N PHE A 144 -1.23 15.85 -17.54
CA PHE A 144 -1.38 15.67 -19.01
C PHE A 144 -2.44 16.58 -19.61
N THR A 145 -3.52 16.88 -18.88
CA THR A 145 -4.64 17.69 -19.39
C THR A 145 -4.69 19.08 -18.76
N GLY A 146 -4.04 19.27 -17.61
CA GLY A 146 -4.16 20.53 -16.83
C GLY A 146 -5.48 20.66 -16.06
N GLU A 147 -6.36 19.67 -16.15
CA GLU A 147 -7.67 19.69 -15.48
C GLU A 147 -7.58 19.33 -14.01
N ALA A 148 -8.45 19.95 -13.23
CA ALA A 148 -8.58 19.62 -11.81
C ALA A 148 -9.56 18.44 -11.64
N VAL A 149 -9.10 17.38 -11.00
CA VAL A 149 -9.88 16.16 -10.69
C VAL A 149 -10.04 16.00 -9.18
N PRO A 150 -11.23 15.60 -8.68
CA PRO A 150 -11.49 15.48 -7.26
C PRO A 150 -10.68 14.34 -6.63
N ILE A 151 -10.28 14.54 -5.36
CA ILE A 151 -9.55 13.53 -4.58
C ILE A 151 -10.52 12.88 -3.60
N TRP A 152 -10.70 11.58 -3.75
CA TRP A 152 -11.55 10.75 -2.89
C TRP A 152 -10.70 9.86 -1.97
N ILE A 153 -11.32 9.36 -0.92
CA ILE A 153 -10.74 8.39 0.00
C ILE A 153 -11.62 7.14 -0.06
N SER A 154 -11.02 5.98 -0.33
CA SER A 154 -11.79 4.75 -0.42
C SER A 154 -10.99 3.53 0.00
N ASP A 155 -11.66 2.59 0.63
CA ASP A 155 -11.06 1.36 1.15
C ASP A 155 -10.80 0.29 0.09
N TYR A 156 -11.17 0.50 -1.19
CA TYR A 156 -10.73 -0.38 -2.27
C TYR A 156 -9.25 -0.14 -2.67
N VAL A 157 -8.66 0.99 -2.25
CA VAL A 157 -7.24 1.29 -2.43
C VAL A 157 -6.45 0.82 -1.21
N LEU A 158 -5.38 0.06 -1.43
CA LEU A 158 -4.55 -0.49 -0.37
C LEU A 158 -3.26 0.32 -0.21
N ALA A 159 -2.98 0.79 1.00
CA ALA A 159 -1.76 1.55 1.28
C ALA A 159 -0.46 0.75 1.10
N GLY A 160 -0.53 -0.56 1.23
CA GLY A 160 0.63 -1.46 1.07
C GLY A 160 1.01 -1.74 -0.38
N TYR A 161 0.30 -1.19 -1.36
CA TYR A 161 0.60 -1.35 -2.79
C TYR A 161 0.81 0.02 -3.45
N GLY A 162 1.96 0.21 -4.10
CA GLY A 162 2.31 1.47 -4.73
C GLY A 162 2.58 2.60 -3.72
N THR A 163 1.96 3.73 -3.94
CA THR A 163 2.10 4.95 -3.12
C THR A 163 0.94 5.16 -2.15
N GLY A 164 -0.05 4.26 -2.15
CA GLY A 164 -1.31 4.45 -1.41
C GLY A 164 -2.23 5.51 -2.03
N ALA A 165 -1.91 5.97 -3.25
CA ALA A 165 -2.73 6.85 -4.06
C ALA A 165 -2.82 6.28 -5.47
N ILE A 166 -3.99 6.32 -6.08
CA ILE A 166 -4.22 5.88 -7.46
C ILE A 166 -4.93 6.96 -8.26
N MET A 167 -4.69 6.95 -9.56
CA MET A 167 -5.54 7.62 -10.54
C MET A 167 -6.70 6.70 -10.89
N ALA A 168 -7.88 7.23 -11.07
CA ALA A 168 -9.06 6.48 -11.46
C ALA A 168 -9.46 6.80 -12.90
N VAL A 169 -9.66 5.72 -13.66
CA VAL A 169 -10.02 5.79 -15.09
C VAL A 169 -11.28 4.96 -15.32
N PRO A 170 -12.45 5.48 -14.99
CA PRO A 170 -13.69 4.71 -14.95
C PRO A 170 -14.11 4.13 -16.31
N ALA A 171 -13.65 4.68 -17.42
CA ALA A 171 -13.89 4.11 -18.75
C ALA A 171 -13.07 2.83 -19.04
N HIS A 172 -12.05 2.50 -18.21
CA HIS A 172 -11.10 1.42 -18.48
C HIS A 172 -10.76 0.57 -17.26
N ASP A 173 -11.42 0.77 -16.11
CA ASP A 173 -11.33 -0.07 -14.92
C ASP A 173 -12.72 -0.27 -14.30
N SER A 174 -13.10 -1.51 -14.09
CA SER A 174 -14.45 -1.89 -13.60
C SER A 174 -14.73 -1.41 -12.17
N ARG A 175 -13.71 -1.29 -11.31
CA ARG A 175 -13.88 -0.78 -9.95
C ARG A 175 -14.05 0.72 -9.96
N ASP A 176 -13.24 1.43 -10.75
CA ASP A 176 -13.37 2.86 -10.94
C ASP A 176 -14.72 3.22 -11.59
N TYR A 177 -15.19 2.39 -12.52
CA TYR A 177 -16.50 2.54 -13.14
C TYR A 177 -17.62 2.42 -12.12
N ALA A 178 -17.61 1.36 -11.30
CA ALA A 178 -18.60 1.17 -10.24
C ALA A 178 -18.59 2.33 -9.24
N PHE A 179 -17.41 2.83 -8.89
CA PHE A 179 -17.24 3.99 -8.02
C PHE A 179 -17.82 5.26 -8.64
N ALA A 180 -17.45 5.55 -9.89
CA ALA A 180 -17.95 6.72 -10.61
C ALA A 180 -19.47 6.71 -10.76
N LYS A 181 -20.06 5.56 -11.07
CA LYS A 181 -21.54 5.39 -11.14
C LYS A 181 -22.21 5.63 -9.79
N HIS A 182 -21.64 5.11 -8.71
CA HIS A 182 -22.19 5.23 -7.37
C HIS A 182 -22.20 6.70 -6.88
N PHE A 183 -21.12 7.43 -7.15
CA PHE A 183 -20.96 8.82 -6.68
C PHE A 183 -21.30 9.87 -7.73
N GLY A 184 -21.79 9.47 -8.91
CA GLY A 184 -22.17 10.39 -9.99
C GLY A 184 -20.98 11.16 -10.57
N LEU A 185 -19.79 10.54 -10.64
CA LEU A 185 -18.57 11.13 -11.18
C LEU A 185 -18.53 10.98 -12.71
N GLU A 186 -17.73 11.82 -13.35
CA GLU A 186 -17.52 11.79 -14.81
C GLU A 186 -16.90 10.45 -15.24
N ILE A 187 -17.39 9.90 -16.35
CA ILE A 187 -16.81 8.76 -17.06
C ILE A 187 -16.41 9.22 -18.44
N ARG A 188 -15.10 9.27 -18.71
CA ARG A 188 -14.54 9.82 -19.95
C ARG A 188 -13.92 8.70 -20.78
N PRO A 189 -14.54 8.31 -21.91
CA PRO A 189 -13.94 7.33 -22.82
C PRO A 189 -12.69 7.91 -23.49
N LEU A 190 -11.66 7.10 -23.67
CA LEU A 190 -10.42 7.48 -24.34
C LEU A 190 -10.42 7.14 -25.82
N VAL A 191 -11.28 6.23 -26.23
CA VAL A 191 -11.39 5.76 -27.62
C VAL A 191 -12.74 6.19 -28.15
N GLU A 192 -12.74 6.85 -29.31
CA GLU A 192 -13.96 7.28 -29.98
C GLU A 192 -14.82 6.04 -30.35
N GLY A 193 -16.10 6.08 -30.00
CA GLY A 193 -17.01 4.97 -30.19
C GLY A 193 -16.94 3.86 -29.14
N CYS A 194 -16.12 4.01 -28.10
CA CYS A 194 -16.14 3.10 -26.96
C CYS A 194 -17.44 3.32 -26.16
N ASP A 195 -18.28 2.31 -26.13
CA ASP A 195 -19.48 2.33 -25.30
C ASP A 195 -19.11 1.96 -23.87
N VAL A 196 -19.21 2.92 -22.96
CA VAL A 196 -18.93 2.77 -21.53
C VAL A 196 -20.17 2.35 -20.75
N SER A 197 -21.04 1.52 -21.34
CA SER A 197 -22.14 0.87 -20.62
C SER A 197 -21.65 -0.32 -19.80
N GLU A 198 -22.40 -0.69 -18.74
CA GLU A 198 -22.08 -1.83 -17.89
C GLU A 198 -21.96 -3.17 -18.67
N GLU A 199 -22.68 -3.27 -19.79
CA GLU A 199 -22.73 -4.48 -20.61
C GLU A 199 -21.58 -4.57 -21.61
N SER A 200 -21.01 -3.45 -22.03
CA SER A 200 -19.92 -3.38 -23.02
C SER A 200 -18.56 -3.08 -22.40
N PHE A 201 -18.51 -2.85 -21.09
CA PHE A 201 -17.27 -2.58 -20.39
C PHE A 201 -16.43 -3.86 -20.28
N ASP A 202 -15.69 -4.18 -21.34
CA ASP A 202 -14.62 -5.17 -21.30
C ASP A 202 -13.26 -4.46 -21.33
N ALA A 203 -12.60 -4.44 -20.19
CA ALA A 203 -11.24 -3.91 -20.06
C ALA A 203 -10.24 -4.60 -21.02
N LYS A 204 -10.62 -5.71 -21.65
CA LYS A 204 -9.82 -6.41 -22.66
C LYS A 204 -10.05 -5.87 -24.06
N GLU A 205 -11.22 -5.39 -24.40
CA GLU A 205 -11.52 -4.88 -25.77
C GLU A 205 -11.00 -3.45 -26.00
N GLY A 206 -10.94 -2.60 -24.96
CA GLY A 206 -10.28 -1.30 -25.00
C GLY A 206 -8.75 -1.36 -25.12
N ILE A 207 -8.20 -2.56 -25.31
CA ILE A 207 -6.74 -2.85 -25.29
C ILE A 207 -6.08 -2.77 -26.66
N VAL A 208 -6.77 -2.41 -27.68
CA VAL A 208 -6.16 -2.28 -29.01
C VAL A 208 -5.15 -1.14 -29.03
N CYS A 209 -3.87 -1.46 -29.19
CA CYS A 209 -2.71 -0.57 -29.27
C CYS A 209 -2.00 -0.18 -27.96
N ILE A 210 -2.22 -0.90 -26.89
CA ILE A 210 -1.74 -0.51 -25.55
C ILE A 210 -0.22 -0.52 -25.40
N LYS A 211 0.49 -1.50 -25.95
CA LYS A 211 1.94 -1.60 -25.76
C LYS A 211 2.68 -0.40 -26.30
N GLU A 212 2.29 0.07 -27.48
CA GLU A 212 2.88 1.23 -28.12
C GLU A 212 2.50 2.53 -27.40
N ALA A 213 1.23 2.67 -27.00
CA ALA A 213 0.76 3.81 -26.24
C ALA A 213 1.41 3.89 -24.86
N ILE A 214 1.54 2.78 -24.14
CA ILE A 214 2.26 2.71 -22.86
C ILE A 214 3.73 3.12 -23.03
N ALA A 215 4.40 2.63 -24.07
CA ALA A 215 5.79 2.95 -24.33
C ALA A 215 5.96 4.44 -24.67
N ALA A 216 5.09 4.98 -25.54
CA ALA A 216 5.09 6.39 -25.91
C ALA A 216 4.81 7.30 -24.70
N THR A 217 3.85 6.94 -23.85
CA THR A 217 3.52 7.72 -22.66
C THR A 217 4.62 7.67 -21.61
N LYS A 218 5.25 6.52 -21.39
CA LYS A 218 6.44 6.42 -20.52
C LYS A 218 7.58 7.31 -21.00
N LYS A 219 7.80 7.37 -22.30
CA LYS A 219 8.78 8.26 -22.91
C LYS A 219 8.41 9.73 -22.67
N TYR A 220 7.15 10.09 -22.90
CA TYR A 220 6.63 11.44 -22.68
C TYR A 220 6.77 11.90 -21.23
N VAL A 221 6.42 11.03 -20.25
CA VAL A 221 6.58 11.30 -18.81
C VAL A 221 8.03 11.66 -18.48
N LYS A 222 9.00 10.91 -19.04
CA LYS A 222 10.42 11.15 -18.82
C LYS A 222 10.91 12.44 -19.48
N GLU A 223 10.51 12.70 -20.73
CA GLU A 223 10.96 13.86 -21.51
C GLU A 223 10.41 15.20 -20.97
N HIS A 224 9.21 15.17 -20.38
CA HIS A 224 8.56 16.35 -19.81
C HIS A 224 8.72 16.48 -18.29
N ASN A 225 9.54 15.63 -17.66
CA ASN A 225 9.77 15.64 -16.22
C ASN A 225 8.48 15.54 -15.39
N LEU A 226 7.48 14.77 -15.85
CA LEU A 226 6.22 14.54 -15.15
C LEU A 226 6.30 13.38 -14.13
N GLY A 227 7.46 12.74 -14.06
CA GLY A 227 7.71 11.60 -13.21
C GLY A 227 8.83 10.71 -13.75
N ARG A 228 8.82 9.42 -13.38
CA ARG A 228 9.84 8.45 -13.79
C ARG A 228 9.28 7.07 -14.08
N VAL A 229 9.95 6.33 -14.97
CA VAL A 229 9.67 4.91 -15.18
C VAL A 229 10.27 4.11 -14.03
N LYS A 230 9.50 3.20 -13.46
CA LYS A 230 9.90 2.38 -12.32
C LYS A 230 9.41 0.93 -12.45
N VAL A 231 10.26 0.02 -11.99
CA VAL A 231 9.88 -1.38 -11.76
C VAL A 231 9.41 -1.52 -10.32
N ASN A 232 8.26 -2.10 -10.14
CA ASN A 232 7.66 -2.41 -8.85
C ASN A 232 7.44 -3.93 -8.71
N PHE A 233 7.40 -4.41 -7.46
CA PHE A 233 7.14 -5.80 -7.14
C PHE A 233 5.98 -5.88 -6.17
N ARG A 234 5.14 -6.91 -6.31
CA ARG A 234 4.07 -7.22 -5.36
C ARG A 234 4.64 -7.80 -4.07
N LEU A 235 5.80 -8.48 -4.18
CA LEU A 235 6.50 -9.07 -3.05
C LEU A 235 6.77 -7.99 -1.98
N ARG A 236 6.33 -8.26 -0.75
CA ARG A 236 6.50 -7.35 0.39
C ARG A 236 7.62 -7.85 1.29
N ASP A 237 8.25 -6.91 2.02
CA ASP A 237 9.23 -7.24 3.05
C ASP A 237 8.61 -8.11 4.14
N ALA A 238 9.38 -9.09 4.59
CA ALA A 238 8.91 -10.01 5.63
C ALA A 238 9.10 -9.40 7.02
N ILE A 239 8.01 -9.26 7.76
CA ILE A 239 8.08 -8.86 9.16
C ILE A 239 8.72 -9.99 9.95
N PHE A 240 9.90 -9.73 10.52
CA PHE A 240 10.61 -10.67 11.38
C PHE A 240 10.19 -10.55 12.84
N SER A 241 9.92 -9.35 13.32
CA SER A 241 9.47 -9.11 14.68
C SER A 241 8.20 -9.90 15.01
N ARG A 242 8.18 -10.50 16.20
CA ARG A 242 7.03 -11.23 16.71
C ARG A 242 6.71 -10.73 18.12
N GLN A 243 5.45 -10.54 18.39
CA GLN A 243 4.96 -10.17 19.71
C GLN A 243 4.76 -11.43 20.58
N ARG A 244 5.83 -12.21 20.71
CA ARG A 244 5.87 -13.43 21.49
C ARG A 244 6.97 -13.33 22.54
N TYR A 245 6.82 -14.04 23.65
CA TYR A 245 7.87 -14.13 24.66
C TYR A 245 9.07 -14.92 24.13
N TRP A 246 8.82 -16.07 23.55
CA TRP A 246 9.85 -16.95 22.99
C TRP A 246 10.16 -16.63 21.53
N GLY A 247 11.35 -16.95 21.10
CA GLY A 247 11.83 -16.74 19.74
C GLY A 247 13.33 -16.47 19.77
N GLU A 248 13.83 -15.97 18.64
CA GLU A 248 15.22 -15.55 18.47
C GLU A 248 15.28 -14.02 18.60
N PRO A 249 15.68 -13.49 19.77
CA PRO A 249 15.79 -12.05 19.93
C PRO A 249 16.90 -11.49 19.04
N PHE A 250 16.66 -10.33 18.44
CA PHE A 250 17.73 -9.61 17.77
C PHE A 250 18.78 -9.13 18.78
N PRO A 251 20.08 -9.36 18.52
CA PRO A 251 21.14 -8.87 19.39
C PRO A 251 21.37 -7.37 19.19
N VAL A 252 20.36 -6.59 19.44
CA VAL A 252 20.33 -5.14 19.20
C VAL A 252 19.75 -4.43 20.42
N TYR A 253 20.41 -3.37 20.86
CA TYR A 253 19.87 -2.43 21.84
C TYR A 253 19.68 -1.04 21.21
N TYR A 254 18.83 -0.23 21.82
CA TYR A 254 18.56 1.13 21.38
C TYR A 254 19.15 2.16 22.34
N LYS A 255 19.93 3.10 21.80
CA LYS A 255 20.41 4.26 22.51
C LYS A 255 19.96 5.52 21.80
N ASN A 256 19.21 6.39 22.48
CA ASN A 256 18.62 7.59 21.88
C ASN A 256 17.81 7.33 20.61
N GLY A 257 17.08 6.21 20.56
CA GLY A 257 16.27 5.80 19.41
C GLY A 257 17.03 5.18 18.25
N MET A 258 18.38 5.11 18.31
CA MET A 258 19.23 4.48 17.32
C MET A 258 19.58 3.03 17.72
N PRO A 259 19.52 2.07 16.77
CA PRO A 259 19.88 0.69 17.03
C PRO A 259 21.41 0.49 17.01
N TYR A 260 21.90 -0.33 17.93
CA TYR A 260 23.29 -0.76 17.99
C TYR A 260 23.35 -2.28 18.18
N MET A 261 24.34 -2.92 17.56
CA MET A 261 24.58 -4.34 17.75
C MET A 261 25.19 -4.62 19.13
N ILE A 262 24.73 -5.68 19.78
CA ILE A 262 25.40 -6.25 20.93
C ILE A 262 26.66 -6.98 20.44
N ASP A 263 27.77 -6.89 21.18
CA ASP A 263 29.01 -7.57 20.83
C ASP A 263 28.80 -9.09 20.74
N SER A 264 29.37 -9.71 19.71
CA SER A 264 29.21 -11.14 19.45
C SER A 264 29.74 -12.03 20.58
N SER A 265 30.69 -11.54 21.40
CA SER A 265 31.20 -12.24 22.58
C SER A 265 30.17 -12.36 23.72
N LYS A 266 29.08 -11.58 23.64
CA LYS A 266 27.99 -11.57 24.63
C LYS A 266 26.77 -12.40 24.19
N LEU A 267 26.91 -13.15 23.11
CA LEU A 267 25.88 -14.05 22.64
C LEU A 267 26.08 -15.47 23.19
N PRO A 268 25.02 -16.27 23.37
CA PRO A 268 23.62 -16.00 23.02
C PRO A 268 22.95 -14.98 23.96
N LEU A 269 21.99 -14.21 23.40
CA LEU A 269 21.13 -13.33 24.19
C LEU A 269 20.02 -14.16 24.82
N GLU A 270 20.08 -14.35 26.12
CA GLU A 270 19.08 -15.13 26.87
C GLU A 270 17.85 -14.28 27.20
N LEU A 271 16.66 -14.90 27.07
CA LEU A 271 15.41 -14.23 27.41
C LEU A 271 15.26 -14.10 28.93
N PRO A 272 14.78 -12.95 29.45
CA PRO A 272 14.59 -12.78 30.89
C PRO A 272 13.36 -13.56 31.37
N GLU A 273 13.32 -13.89 32.65
CA GLU A 273 12.12 -14.43 33.26
C GLU A 273 11.01 -13.36 33.35
N VAL A 274 9.79 -13.75 33.00
CA VAL A 274 8.61 -12.89 33.09
C VAL A 274 7.50 -13.60 33.86
N ALA A 275 6.76 -12.84 34.65
CA ALA A 275 5.66 -13.40 35.47
C ALA A 275 4.43 -13.75 34.61
N LYS A 276 4.29 -13.18 33.43
CA LYS A 276 3.14 -13.38 32.53
C LYS A 276 3.60 -13.41 31.07
N PHE A 277 3.06 -14.37 30.32
CA PHE A 277 3.31 -14.52 28.88
C PHE A 277 2.22 -13.85 28.00
N LEU A 278 1.54 -12.87 28.55
CA LEU A 278 0.52 -12.08 27.87
C LEU A 278 1.10 -10.74 27.40
N PRO A 279 0.58 -10.15 26.33
CA PRO A 279 0.97 -8.79 25.95
C PRO A 279 0.62 -7.80 27.06
N THR A 280 1.24 -6.62 27.02
CA THR A 280 0.89 -5.51 27.91
C THR A 280 -0.50 -4.97 27.59
N GLU A 281 -1.08 -4.18 28.48
CA GLU A 281 -2.37 -3.51 28.26
C GLU A 281 -2.36 -2.57 27.02
N THR A 282 -1.19 -2.06 26.66
CA THR A 282 -0.97 -1.22 25.47
C THR A 282 -0.67 -2.02 24.20
N GLY A 283 -0.66 -3.37 24.29
CA GLY A 283 -0.44 -4.26 23.15
C GLY A 283 1.03 -4.48 22.81
N GLU A 284 1.95 -4.16 23.71
CA GLU A 284 3.37 -4.50 23.58
C GLU A 284 3.62 -5.99 23.84
N PRO A 285 4.74 -6.54 23.32
CA PRO A 285 5.05 -7.96 23.50
C PRO A 285 5.24 -8.33 25.00
N PRO A 286 5.12 -9.61 25.37
CA PRO A 286 5.28 -10.08 26.76
C PRO A 286 6.58 -9.64 27.44
N LEU A 287 7.65 -9.42 26.68
CA LEU A 287 8.91 -8.84 27.20
C LEU A 287 8.74 -7.43 27.77
N GLY A 288 7.68 -6.70 27.42
CA GLY A 288 7.34 -5.42 28.06
C GLY A 288 7.02 -5.53 29.55
N HIS A 289 6.75 -6.73 30.06
CA HIS A 289 6.58 -7.01 31.49
C HIS A 289 7.91 -7.33 32.20
N ALA A 290 9.00 -7.51 31.47
CA ALA A 290 10.28 -7.83 32.06
C ALA A 290 10.86 -6.63 32.81
N THR A 291 11.24 -6.83 34.06
CA THR A 291 11.84 -5.79 34.91
C THR A 291 13.34 -5.61 34.69
N LYS A 292 13.98 -6.57 34.00
CA LYS A 292 15.43 -6.63 33.75
C LYS A 292 15.68 -6.97 32.27
N TRP A 293 15.16 -6.15 31.37
CA TRP A 293 15.37 -6.31 29.94
C TRP A 293 15.90 -4.99 29.36
N ALA A 294 17.16 -4.68 29.71
CA ALA A 294 17.85 -3.51 29.24
C ALA A 294 19.35 -3.82 29.11
N TRP A 295 19.97 -3.33 28.06
CA TRP A 295 21.41 -3.46 27.84
C TRP A 295 22.15 -2.35 28.59
N ASP A 296 23.01 -2.73 29.54
CA ASP A 296 23.92 -1.80 30.23
C ASP A 296 25.20 -1.66 29.37
N VAL A 297 25.33 -0.51 28.71
CA VAL A 297 26.45 -0.23 27.80
C VAL A 297 27.79 -0.13 28.54
N GLU A 298 27.80 0.26 29.82
CA GLU A 298 29.03 0.41 30.61
C GLU A 298 29.55 -0.94 31.08
N LYS A 299 28.64 -1.83 31.46
CA LYS A 299 28.98 -3.18 31.90
C LYS A 299 29.09 -4.18 30.75
N GLY A 300 28.47 -3.88 29.61
CA GLY A 300 28.39 -4.78 28.46
C GLY A 300 27.55 -6.02 28.73
N GLU A 301 26.47 -5.87 29.48
CA GLU A 301 25.55 -6.97 29.87
C GLU A 301 24.08 -6.52 29.82
#